data_2c777ef80ec3a70ee1ef00d790fd833a
#
_entry.id   2c777ef80ec3a70ee1ef00d790fd833a
#
_cell.length_a   1.000
_cell.length_b   1.000
_cell.length_c   1.000
_cell.angle_alpha   90.00
_cell.angle_beta   90.00
_cell.angle_gamma   90.00
#
_symmetry.space_group_name_H-M   'P 1'
#
loop_
_entity.id
_entity.type
_entity.pdbx_description
1 polymer ?
#
loop_
_entity_poly.entity_id
_entity_poly.type
_entity_poly.pdbx_seq_one_letter_code
_entity_poly.pdbx_strand_id
1 'polypeptide(L)'
;MATKRSNHLEKNKDLIQVVVACYYPLLREGISKIIEDDKNIEIVHRVSNLLDLVQVCEEFKFDVLLLDIDLRALNLTKILQLLKKNKNAKVILIVDNDYNENTLISAIRSGVRGYLLKNTESKHLTKAIKSVNDGELWVERKMMVKVLEAFSSSPKMKGKKRKSAVYDLTETETKVVKLVLNGLSNRDIAKDLYLSEKTVKFHLYKIFKKLSVKNRSELILYGFRNGFVS
;
A
#
# COMPACT_ATOMS: atom_id res chain seq x y z
N MET A 1 -10.03 -49.31 -13.39
CA MET A 1 -8.78 -48.52 -13.44
C MET A 1 -9.12 -47.06 -13.23
N ALA A 2 -9.12 -46.63 -11.97
CA ALA A 2 -9.28 -45.25 -11.58
C ALA A 2 -7.94 -44.74 -11.07
N THR A 3 -7.31 -43.82 -11.77
CA THR A 3 -6.01 -43.32 -11.34
C THR A 3 -5.90 -41.81 -11.54
N LYS A 4 -5.83 -41.12 -10.38
CA LYS A 4 -5.04 -39.90 -10.15
C LYS A 4 -5.31 -38.68 -11.03
N ARG A 5 -6.23 -37.84 -10.60
CA ARG A 5 -6.18 -36.38 -10.78
C ARG A 5 -6.55 -35.68 -9.49
N SER A 6 -5.71 -35.78 -8.49
CA SER A 6 -5.76 -34.95 -7.28
C SER A 6 -4.35 -34.84 -6.78
N ASN A 7 -3.68 -33.74 -7.17
CA ASN A 7 -2.54 -33.16 -6.44
C ASN A 7 -1.95 -32.02 -7.30
N HIS A 8 -2.57 -30.86 -7.24
CA HIS A 8 -1.89 -29.59 -7.58
C HIS A 8 -2.56 -28.42 -6.89
N LEU A 9 -2.82 -28.57 -5.59
CA LEU A 9 -3.29 -27.48 -4.72
C LEU A 9 -2.58 -27.51 -3.37
N GLU A 10 -1.27 -27.74 -3.37
CA GLU A 10 -0.45 -27.22 -2.29
C GLU A 10 -0.20 -25.74 -2.62
N LYS A 11 -1.00 -24.85 -2.01
CA LYS A 11 -0.79 -23.43 -2.07
C LYS A 11 0.63 -23.12 -1.60
N ASN A 12 1.45 -22.65 -2.52
CA ASN A 12 2.68 -21.93 -2.21
C ASN A 12 2.26 -20.68 -1.41
N LYS A 13 2.32 -20.76 -0.09
CA LYS A 13 1.77 -19.79 0.87
C LYS A 13 2.53 -18.46 0.91
N ASP A 14 3.57 -18.33 0.09
CA ASP A 14 4.57 -17.25 0.15
C ASP A 14 4.55 -16.31 -1.07
N LEU A 15 3.78 -16.59 -2.13
CA LEU A 15 3.72 -15.74 -3.32
C LEU A 15 2.67 -14.64 -3.17
N ILE A 16 3.05 -13.41 -3.50
CA ILE A 16 2.11 -12.27 -3.57
C ILE A 16 1.26 -12.43 -4.82
N GLN A 17 -0.04 -12.63 -4.64
CA GLN A 17 -1.00 -12.79 -5.73
C GLN A 17 -1.44 -11.44 -6.28
N VAL A 18 -1.19 -11.19 -7.56
CA VAL A 18 -1.43 -9.90 -8.21
C VAL A 18 -2.46 -10.03 -9.32
N VAL A 19 -3.40 -9.09 -9.36
CA VAL A 19 -4.30 -8.85 -10.50
C VAL A 19 -3.80 -7.63 -11.26
N VAL A 20 -3.63 -7.75 -12.58
CA VAL A 20 -3.27 -6.64 -13.47
C VAL A 20 -4.50 -6.22 -14.27
N ALA A 21 -5.02 -5.04 -14.00
CA ALA A 21 -6.17 -4.46 -14.67
C ALA A 21 -5.73 -3.25 -15.52
N CYS A 22 -5.58 -3.45 -16.82
CA CYS A 22 -5.11 -2.43 -17.74
C CYS A 22 -5.78 -2.61 -19.11
N TYR A 23 -6.34 -1.51 -19.65
CA TYR A 23 -7.00 -1.52 -20.96
C TYR A 23 -6.02 -1.74 -22.11
N TYR A 24 -4.86 -1.09 -22.07
CA TYR A 24 -3.87 -1.13 -23.16
C TYR A 24 -3.08 -2.44 -23.15
N PRO A 25 -3.15 -3.26 -24.24
CA PRO A 25 -2.49 -4.57 -24.27
C PRO A 25 -0.99 -4.47 -24.05
N LEU A 26 -0.30 -3.55 -24.74
CA LEU A 26 1.16 -3.41 -24.64
C LEU A 26 1.61 -3.07 -23.22
N LEU A 27 0.91 -2.16 -22.54
CA LEU A 27 1.19 -1.81 -21.15
C LEU A 27 0.93 -2.99 -20.21
N ARG A 28 -0.19 -3.70 -20.42
CA ARG A 28 -0.54 -4.89 -19.63
C ARG A 28 0.49 -6.01 -19.79
N GLU A 29 0.97 -6.26 -21.01
CA GLU A 29 2.01 -7.24 -21.30
C GLU A 29 3.35 -6.83 -20.71
N GLY A 30 3.75 -5.57 -20.87
CA GLY A 30 4.98 -5.04 -20.28
C GLY A 30 5.02 -5.16 -18.76
N ILE A 31 3.94 -4.76 -18.09
CA ILE A 31 3.78 -4.91 -16.63
C ILE A 31 3.86 -6.39 -16.25
N SER A 32 3.16 -7.25 -16.98
CA SER A 32 3.14 -8.69 -16.70
C SER A 32 4.53 -9.29 -16.81
N LYS A 33 5.28 -8.95 -17.85
CA LYS A 33 6.63 -9.44 -18.04
C LYS A 33 7.58 -9.05 -16.92
N ILE A 34 7.52 -7.80 -16.46
CA ILE A 34 8.33 -7.32 -15.35
C ILE A 34 8.01 -8.09 -14.05
N ILE A 35 6.74 -8.40 -13.82
CA ILE A 35 6.30 -9.11 -12.60
C ILE A 35 6.71 -10.58 -12.66
N GLU A 36 6.61 -11.22 -13.81
CA GLU A 36 6.97 -12.63 -14.03
C GLU A 36 8.46 -12.92 -13.77
N ASP A 37 9.33 -11.91 -13.89
CA ASP A 37 10.75 -12.02 -13.58
C ASP A 37 11.03 -12.07 -12.04
N ASP A 38 10.04 -11.77 -11.20
CA ASP A 38 10.17 -11.81 -9.72
C ASP A 38 9.54 -13.08 -9.13
N LYS A 39 10.37 -13.96 -8.62
CA LYS A 39 9.96 -15.28 -8.08
C LYS A 39 9.01 -15.22 -6.87
N ASN A 40 8.83 -14.05 -6.25
CA ASN A 40 7.97 -13.90 -5.08
C ASN A 40 6.58 -13.34 -5.42
N ILE A 41 6.30 -13.09 -6.71
CA ILE A 41 5.04 -12.48 -7.16
C ILE A 41 4.44 -13.36 -8.25
N GLU A 42 3.14 -13.59 -8.17
CA GLU A 42 2.38 -14.36 -9.14
C GLU A 42 1.22 -13.53 -9.70
N ILE A 43 1.09 -13.45 -11.02
CA ILE A 43 -0.07 -12.83 -11.63
C ILE A 43 -1.18 -13.88 -11.75
N VAL A 44 -2.22 -13.71 -10.96
CA VAL A 44 -3.36 -14.64 -10.96
C VAL A 44 -4.41 -14.28 -12.01
N HIS A 45 -4.58 -12.99 -12.34
CA HIS A 45 -5.51 -12.53 -13.39
C HIS A 45 -4.96 -11.33 -14.15
N ARG A 46 -5.29 -11.28 -15.45
CA ARG A 46 -5.09 -10.13 -16.34
C ARG A 46 -6.42 -9.74 -16.92
N VAL A 47 -6.87 -8.52 -16.65
CA VAL A 47 -8.17 -8.04 -17.13
C VAL A 47 -8.00 -6.74 -17.92
N SER A 48 -8.85 -6.55 -18.91
CA SER A 48 -8.78 -5.40 -19.84
C SER A 48 -10.01 -4.50 -19.81
N ASN A 49 -11.03 -4.88 -19.04
CA ASN A 49 -12.28 -4.14 -18.96
C ASN A 49 -12.88 -4.21 -17.56
N LEU A 50 -13.87 -3.37 -17.30
CA LEU A 50 -14.49 -3.24 -15.98
C LEU A 50 -15.32 -4.46 -15.59
N LEU A 51 -15.97 -5.13 -16.54
CA LEU A 51 -16.83 -6.29 -16.25
C LEU A 51 -15.99 -7.44 -15.69
N ASP A 52 -14.91 -7.79 -16.38
CA ASP A 52 -13.99 -8.83 -15.94
C ASP A 52 -13.35 -8.46 -14.60
N LEU A 53 -12.99 -7.17 -14.40
CA LEU A 53 -12.44 -6.71 -13.13
C LEU A 53 -13.42 -6.90 -11.97
N VAL A 54 -14.70 -6.55 -12.17
CA VAL A 54 -15.74 -6.73 -11.15
C VAL A 54 -15.88 -8.21 -10.81
N GLN A 55 -15.98 -9.07 -11.81
CA GLN A 55 -16.08 -10.51 -11.62
C GLN A 55 -14.89 -11.05 -10.83
N VAL A 56 -13.66 -10.69 -11.20
CA VAL A 56 -12.45 -11.10 -10.48
C VAL A 56 -12.45 -10.62 -9.03
N CYS A 57 -12.88 -9.38 -8.76
CA CYS A 57 -12.98 -8.86 -7.40
C CYS A 57 -14.03 -9.57 -6.54
N GLU A 58 -15.07 -10.13 -7.13
CA GLU A 58 -16.14 -10.84 -6.42
C GLU A 58 -15.80 -12.31 -6.16
N GLU A 59 -15.18 -12.98 -7.14
CA GLU A 59 -15.02 -14.44 -7.13
C GLU A 59 -13.64 -14.89 -6.60
N PHE A 60 -12.59 -14.07 -6.75
CA PHE A 60 -11.22 -14.48 -6.48
C PHE A 60 -10.59 -13.70 -5.31
N LYS A 61 -9.69 -14.38 -4.60
CA LYS A 61 -8.84 -13.77 -3.58
C LYS A 61 -7.49 -13.45 -4.21
N PHE A 62 -6.97 -12.28 -3.89
CA PHE A 62 -5.63 -11.83 -4.28
C PHE A 62 -5.14 -10.79 -3.29
N ASP A 63 -3.85 -10.44 -3.35
CA ASP A 63 -3.21 -9.54 -2.40
C ASP A 63 -3.12 -8.10 -2.93
N VAL A 64 -2.79 -7.93 -4.20
CA VAL A 64 -2.58 -6.61 -4.81
C VAL A 64 -3.30 -6.51 -6.15
N LEU A 65 -4.04 -5.41 -6.33
CA LEU A 65 -4.61 -4.97 -7.61
C LEU A 65 -3.75 -3.84 -8.17
N LEU A 66 -3.12 -4.08 -9.31
CA LEU A 66 -2.56 -3.02 -10.16
C LEU A 66 -3.66 -2.53 -11.09
N LEU A 67 -4.10 -1.29 -10.91
CA LEU A 67 -5.25 -0.73 -11.60
C LEU A 67 -4.85 0.49 -12.43
N ASP A 68 -4.88 0.34 -13.74
CA ASP A 68 -4.74 1.46 -14.67
C ASP A 68 -5.97 2.37 -14.56
N ILE A 69 -5.73 3.66 -14.27
CA ILE A 69 -6.81 4.64 -14.10
C ILE A 69 -7.59 4.87 -15.40
N ASP A 70 -6.98 4.59 -16.57
CA ASP A 70 -7.59 4.72 -17.87
C ASP A 70 -8.48 3.54 -18.26
N LEU A 71 -8.69 2.59 -17.35
CA LEU A 71 -9.65 1.51 -17.60
C LEU A 71 -11.04 2.12 -17.84
N ARG A 72 -11.59 1.88 -19.03
CA ARG A 72 -12.85 2.48 -19.48
C ARG A 72 -13.98 2.24 -18.48
N ALA A 73 -14.79 3.27 -18.25
CA ALA A 73 -15.91 3.26 -17.30
C ALA A 73 -15.51 2.96 -15.83
N LEU A 74 -14.23 3.16 -15.47
CA LEU A 74 -13.77 2.90 -14.13
C LEU A 74 -14.51 3.76 -13.09
N ASN A 75 -15.10 3.08 -12.11
CA ASN A 75 -15.60 3.69 -10.88
C ASN A 75 -14.76 3.19 -9.70
N LEU A 76 -13.73 3.95 -9.36
CA LEU A 76 -12.78 3.58 -8.30
C LEU A 76 -13.48 3.32 -6.96
N THR A 77 -14.48 4.13 -6.59
CA THR A 77 -15.22 3.96 -5.33
C THR A 77 -15.94 2.61 -5.30
N LYS A 78 -16.56 2.20 -6.41
CA LYS A 78 -17.22 0.89 -6.52
C LYS A 78 -16.22 -0.25 -6.38
N ILE A 79 -15.08 -0.17 -7.05
CA ILE A 79 -14.02 -1.19 -6.94
C ILE A 79 -13.51 -1.29 -5.51
N LEU A 80 -13.22 -0.16 -4.85
CA LEU A 80 -12.78 -0.16 -3.45
C LEU A 80 -13.84 -0.72 -2.49
N GLN A 81 -15.13 -0.53 -2.77
CA GLN A 81 -16.21 -1.14 -1.99
C GLN A 81 -16.26 -2.66 -2.18
N LEU A 82 -16.10 -3.16 -3.40
CA LEU A 82 -16.01 -4.60 -3.69
C LEU A 82 -14.83 -5.24 -2.97
N LEU A 83 -13.67 -4.59 -3.02
CA LEU A 83 -12.45 -5.07 -2.35
C LEU A 83 -12.52 -5.07 -0.82
N LYS A 84 -13.46 -4.32 -0.20
CA LYS A 84 -13.71 -4.44 1.24
C LYS A 84 -14.22 -5.82 1.64
N LYS A 85 -14.87 -6.55 0.75
CA LYS A 85 -15.26 -7.94 0.93
C LYS A 85 -14.06 -8.88 0.85
N ASN A 86 -13.09 -8.52 0.02
CA ASN A 86 -11.80 -9.21 -0.11
C ASN A 86 -10.78 -8.57 0.85
N LYS A 87 -10.84 -8.99 2.13
CA LYS A 87 -10.23 -8.30 3.29
C LYS A 87 -8.74 -7.96 3.19
N ASN A 88 -8.02 -8.55 2.26
CA ASN A 88 -6.56 -8.38 2.14
C ASN A 88 -6.13 -7.62 0.89
N ALA A 89 -6.99 -7.49 -0.11
CA ALA A 89 -6.62 -6.86 -1.38
C ALA A 89 -6.32 -5.37 -1.23
N LYS A 90 -5.19 -4.95 -1.75
CA LYS A 90 -4.68 -3.58 -1.73
C LYS A 90 -4.57 -3.06 -3.15
N VAL A 91 -4.83 -1.77 -3.36
CA VAL A 91 -4.83 -1.17 -4.70
C VAL A 91 -3.63 -0.27 -4.89
N ILE A 92 -2.91 -0.47 -5.99
CA ILE A 92 -1.93 0.46 -6.56
C ILE A 92 -2.51 0.98 -7.87
N LEU A 93 -2.62 2.29 -8.01
CA LEU A 93 -3.02 2.91 -9.27
C LEU A 93 -1.83 3.03 -10.22
N ILE A 94 -2.07 2.86 -11.51
CA ILE A 94 -1.14 3.21 -12.58
C ILE A 94 -1.71 4.44 -13.25
N VAL A 95 -0.94 5.54 -13.29
CA VAL A 95 -1.42 6.85 -13.73
C VAL A 95 -0.42 7.51 -14.68
N ASP A 96 -0.88 8.45 -15.48
CA ASP A 96 -0.01 9.30 -16.31
C ASP A 96 0.72 10.37 -15.48
N ASN A 97 1.76 10.98 -16.07
CA ASN A 97 2.60 11.96 -15.38
C ASN A 97 1.87 13.26 -15.04
N ASP A 98 0.83 13.59 -15.78
CA ASP A 98 0.01 14.80 -15.64
C ASP A 98 -1.23 14.59 -14.76
N TYR A 99 -1.32 13.43 -14.10
CA TYR A 99 -2.48 13.11 -13.28
C TYR A 99 -2.62 14.07 -12.08
N ASN A 100 -3.84 14.53 -11.83
CA ASN A 100 -4.11 15.54 -10.80
C ASN A 100 -3.82 15.02 -9.38
N GLU A 101 -2.91 15.71 -8.68
CA GLU A 101 -2.50 15.36 -7.31
C GLU A 101 -3.68 15.28 -6.32
N ASN A 102 -4.66 16.19 -6.39
CA ASN A 102 -5.81 16.18 -5.50
C ASN A 102 -6.67 14.93 -5.69
N THR A 103 -6.75 14.43 -6.92
CA THR A 103 -7.44 13.17 -7.22
C THR A 103 -6.68 11.98 -6.64
N LEU A 104 -5.35 11.96 -6.70
CA LEU A 104 -4.53 10.93 -6.04
C LEU A 104 -4.69 10.96 -4.52
N ILE A 105 -4.67 12.14 -3.91
CA ILE A 105 -4.91 12.30 -2.46
C ILE A 105 -6.30 11.75 -2.09
N SER A 106 -7.31 12.07 -2.89
CA SER A 106 -8.67 11.56 -2.67
C SER A 106 -8.77 10.04 -2.82
N ALA A 107 -8.07 9.47 -3.79
CA ALA A 107 -7.98 8.02 -3.99
C ALA A 107 -7.32 7.32 -2.78
N ILE A 108 -6.21 7.86 -2.28
CA ILE A 108 -5.51 7.33 -1.10
C ILE A 108 -6.41 7.42 0.15
N ARG A 109 -7.12 8.53 0.33
CA ARG A 109 -8.11 8.68 1.41
C ARG A 109 -9.24 7.66 1.32
N SER A 110 -9.61 7.25 0.12
CA SER A 110 -10.64 6.25 -0.14
C SER A 110 -10.16 4.81 0.08
N GLY A 111 -8.84 4.59 0.21
CA GLY A 111 -8.28 3.28 0.52
C GLY A 111 -7.25 2.74 -0.47
N VAL A 112 -6.92 3.49 -1.52
CA VAL A 112 -5.78 3.17 -2.40
C VAL A 112 -4.50 3.20 -1.57
N ARG A 113 -3.58 2.26 -1.82
CA ARG A 113 -2.34 2.11 -1.05
C ARG A 113 -1.10 2.67 -1.74
N GLY A 114 -1.24 3.09 -2.98
CA GLY A 114 -0.15 3.72 -3.69
C GLY A 114 -0.48 4.03 -5.13
N TYR A 115 0.46 4.67 -5.81
CA TYR A 115 0.39 4.87 -7.25
C TYR A 115 1.78 4.72 -7.89
N LEU A 116 1.77 4.40 -9.17
CA LEU A 116 2.93 4.32 -10.03
C LEU A 116 2.64 5.15 -11.29
N LEU A 117 3.63 5.89 -11.74
CA LEU A 117 3.56 6.57 -13.02
C LEU A 117 3.81 5.56 -14.16
N LYS A 118 3.16 5.71 -15.30
CA LYS A 118 3.35 4.83 -16.47
C LYS A 118 4.81 4.79 -16.97
N ASN A 119 5.59 5.82 -16.70
CA ASN A 119 7.02 5.89 -17.01
C ASN A 119 7.93 5.40 -15.85
N THR A 120 7.38 4.80 -14.81
CA THR A 120 8.14 4.26 -13.69
C THR A 120 9.09 3.15 -14.15
N GLU A 121 10.35 3.18 -13.68
CA GLU A 121 11.30 2.12 -13.96
C GLU A 121 10.82 0.76 -13.39
N SER A 122 11.08 -0.31 -14.14
CA SER A 122 10.65 -1.68 -13.81
C SER A 122 11.02 -2.13 -12.39
N LYS A 123 12.20 -1.75 -11.90
CA LYS A 123 12.67 -2.07 -10.53
C LYS A 123 11.77 -1.51 -9.42
N HIS A 124 11.01 -0.43 -9.69
CA HIS A 124 10.10 0.17 -8.72
C HIS A 124 8.73 -0.52 -8.69
N LEU A 125 8.32 -1.16 -9.80
CA LEU A 125 7.04 -1.87 -9.85
C LEU A 125 6.99 -3.03 -8.85
N THR A 126 7.96 -3.93 -8.88
CA THR A 126 8.00 -5.07 -7.95
C THR A 126 8.23 -4.64 -6.50
N LYS A 127 9.01 -3.57 -6.27
CA LYS A 127 9.17 -2.98 -4.93
C LYS A 127 7.86 -2.41 -4.40
N ALA A 128 7.09 -1.70 -5.25
CA ALA A 128 5.80 -1.14 -4.87
C ALA A 128 4.81 -2.24 -4.46
N ILE A 129 4.74 -3.32 -5.24
CA ILE A 129 3.89 -4.47 -4.94
C ILE A 129 4.23 -5.05 -3.57
N LYS A 130 5.51 -5.30 -3.30
CA LYS A 130 5.98 -5.88 -2.03
C LYS A 130 5.70 -4.93 -0.85
N SER A 131 6.08 -3.65 -0.95
CA SER A 131 5.82 -2.65 0.09
C SER A 131 4.32 -2.52 0.41
N VAL A 132 3.50 -2.44 -0.63
CA VAL A 132 2.05 -2.34 -0.46
C VAL A 132 1.49 -3.63 0.14
N ASN A 133 1.99 -4.80 -0.27
CA ASN A 133 1.61 -6.07 0.34
C ASN A 133 1.98 -6.15 1.82
N ASP A 134 3.06 -5.53 2.25
CA ASP A 134 3.46 -5.41 3.65
C ASP A 134 2.66 -4.34 4.42
N GLY A 135 1.72 -3.66 3.74
CA GLY A 135 0.82 -2.66 4.33
C GLY A 135 1.39 -1.24 4.34
N GLU A 136 2.50 -1.00 3.67
CA GLU A 136 3.06 0.34 3.51
C GLU A 136 2.30 1.12 2.42
N LEU A 137 2.42 2.46 2.46
CA LEU A 137 1.98 3.33 1.37
C LEU A 137 3.11 3.50 0.36
N TRP A 138 2.80 3.34 -0.93
CA TRP A 138 3.74 3.61 -2.02
C TRP A 138 3.36 4.91 -2.71
N VAL A 139 3.90 6.01 -2.19
CA VAL A 139 3.68 7.37 -2.69
C VAL A 139 4.98 8.16 -2.66
N GLU A 140 5.09 9.16 -3.52
CA GLU A 140 6.23 10.07 -3.48
C GLU A 140 6.29 10.82 -2.13
N ARG A 141 7.52 11.10 -1.67
CA ARG A 141 7.74 11.78 -0.39
C ARG A 141 6.99 13.12 -0.28
N LYS A 142 6.98 13.91 -1.37
CA LYS A 142 6.24 15.18 -1.42
C LYS A 142 4.73 14.98 -1.28
N MET A 143 4.20 13.94 -1.90
CA MET A 143 2.78 13.60 -1.83
C MET A 143 2.39 13.13 -0.42
N MET A 144 3.27 12.45 0.31
CA MET A 144 3.00 11.98 1.67
C MET A 144 2.57 13.12 2.60
N VAL A 145 3.26 14.26 2.55
CA VAL A 145 2.90 15.43 3.37
C VAL A 145 1.47 15.89 3.05
N LYS A 146 1.15 16.05 1.77
CA LYS A 146 -0.20 16.48 1.33
C LYS A 146 -1.29 15.47 1.72
N VAL A 147 -0.99 14.18 1.64
CA VAL A 147 -1.90 13.10 2.08
C VAL A 147 -2.17 13.24 3.57
N LEU A 148 -1.15 13.48 4.38
CA LEU A 148 -1.28 13.63 5.82
C LEU A 148 -2.09 14.88 6.20
N GLU A 149 -1.83 16.02 5.57
CA GLU A 149 -2.61 17.25 5.73
C GLU A 149 -4.09 17.04 5.38
N ALA A 150 -4.36 16.34 4.27
CA ALA A 150 -5.71 16.03 3.85
C ALA A 150 -6.46 15.10 4.82
N PHE A 151 -5.75 14.18 5.49
CA PHE A 151 -6.33 13.37 6.57
C PHE A 151 -6.63 14.20 7.83
N SER A 152 -5.75 15.14 8.16
CA SER A 152 -5.90 16.01 9.34
C SER A 152 -7.08 16.99 9.21
N SER A 153 -7.36 17.45 8.01
CA SER A 153 -8.43 18.41 7.70
C SER A 153 -9.84 17.79 7.68
N SER A 154 -9.97 16.48 7.82
CA SER A 154 -11.26 15.78 7.72
C SER A 154 -12.13 16.03 8.97
N PRO A 155 -13.40 16.49 8.84
CA PRO A 155 -14.27 16.80 9.99
C PRO A 155 -14.50 15.62 10.94
N LYS A 156 -14.38 14.39 10.46
CA LYS A 156 -14.51 13.17 11.27
C LYS A 156 -13.37 12.96 12.28
N MET A 157 -12.28 13.71 12.18
CA MET A 157 -11.15 13.62 13.11
C MET A 157 -11.18 14.66 14.23
N LYS A 158 -12.10 15.63 14.21
CA LYS A 158 -12.28 16.62 15.32
C LYS A 158 -13.01 16.06 16.56
N GLY A 159 -13.36 14.77 16.55
CA GLY A 159 -14.08 14.14 17.63
C GLY A 159 -13.19 13.36 18.60
N LYS A 160 -12.99 13.94 19.78
CA LYS A 160 -12.32 13.46 20.99
C LYS A 160 -10.81 13.71 21.03
N LYS A 161 -10.43 14.86 21.63
CA LYS A 161 -9.22 14.93 22.46
C LYS A 161 -9.28 13.78 23.49
N ARG A 162 -8.75 12.63 23.13
CA ARG A 162 -8.42 11.63 24.13
C ARG A 162 -7.27 12.24 24.95
N LYS A 163 -7.48 12.33 26.28
CA LYS A 163 -6.47 12.69 27.26
C LYS A 163 -5.15 12.06 26.84
N SER A 164 -4.05 12.81 26.95
CA SER A 164 -2.68 12.36 26.75
C SER A 164 -2.50 11.02 27.46
N ALA A 165 -2.69 9.92 26.74
CA ALA A 165 -2.19 8.67 27.20
C ALA A 165 -0.67 8.86 27.20
N VAL A 166 -0.06 8.80 28.38
CA VAL A 166 1.39 8.74 28.55
C VAL A 166 1.78 7.44 27.84
N TYR A 167 2.22 7.57 26.60
CA TYR A 167 2.71 6.42 25.86
C TYR A 167 4.05 6.07 26.44
N ASP A 168 4.18 4.83 26.86
CA ASP A 168 5.41 4.28 27.47
C ASP A 168 6.50 4.04 26.39
N LEU A 169 6.66 5.07 25.53
CA LEU A 169 7.73 5.11 24.54
C LEU A 169 9.01 5.60 25.19
N THR A 170 10.09 4.88 24.97
CA THR A 170 11.42 5.36 25.35
C THR A 170 11.79 6.62 24.54
N GLU A 171 12.80 7.34 25.01
CA GLU A 171 13.30 8.54 24.31
C GLU A 171 13.71 8.22 22.86
N THR A 172 14.40 7.09 22.64
CA THR A 172 14.80 6.63 21.32
C THR A 172 13.58 6.29 20.46
N GLU A 173 12.57 5.61 20.99
CA GLU A 173 11.35 5.29 20.27
C GLU A 173 10.59 6.57 19.88
N THR A 174 10.55 7.56 20.76
CA THR A 174 9.95 8.87 20.47
C THR A 174 10.69 9.59 19.34
N LYS A 175 12.03 9.56 19.33
CA LYS A 175 12.84 10.10 18.23
C LYS A 175 12.55 9.37 16.93
N VAL A 176 12.51 8.05 16.95
CA VAL A 176 12.15 7.23 15.76
C VAL A 176 10.76 7.59 15.24
N VAL A 177 9.75 7.72 16.12
CA VAL A 177 8.39 8.15 15.71
C VAL A 177 8.43 9.50 15.01
N LYS A 178 9.07 10.51 15.59
CA LYS A 178 9.20 11.85 14.98
C LYS A 178 9.83 11.80 13.59
N LEU A 179 10.90 11.05 13.42
CA LEU A 179 11.58 10.91 12.13
C LEU A 179 10.74 10.16 11.10
N VAL A 180 9.95 9.16 11.55
CA VAL A 180 8.95 8.50 10.71
C VAL A 180 7.88 9.48 10.24
N LEU A 181 7.37 10.32 11.12
CA LEU A 181 6.36 11.33 10.81
C LEU A 181 6.90 12.40 9.85
N ASN A 182 8.20 12.70 9.91
CA ASN A 182 8.88 13.56 8.94
C ASN A 182 9.20 12.85 7.60
N GLY A 183 8.72 11.62 7.40
CA GLY A 183 8.84 10.89 6.14
C GLY A 183 10.19 10.24 5.87
N LEU A 184 11.12 10.18 6.85
CA LEU A 184 12.45 9.58 6.66
C LEU A 184 12.35 8.06 6.45
N SER A 185 13.15 7.51 5.54
CA SER A 185 13.29 6.05 5.40
C SER A 185 14.01 5.42 6.59
N ASN A 186 13.91 4.10 6.79
CA ASN A 186 14.64 3.41 7.84
C ASN A 186 16.16 3.62 7.74
N ARG A 187 16.67 3.73 6.51
CA ARG A 187 18.07 4.03 6.23
C ARG A 187 18.46 5.44 6.67
N ASP A 188 17.61 6.43 6.41
CA ASP A 188 17.85 7.82 6.80
C ASP A 188 17.73 7.98 8.31
N ILE A 189 16.75 7.32 8.96
CA ILE A 189 16.61 7.25 10.43
C ILE A 189 17.83 6.61 11.07
N ALA A 190 18.34 5.52 10.46
CA ALA A 190 19.54 4.84 10.95
C ALA A 190 20.76 5.77 10.92
N LYS A 191 20.92 6.54 9.85
CA LYS A 191 22.00 7.56 9.74
C LYS A 191 21.85 8.67 10.78
N ASP A 192 20.63 9.21 10.91
CA ASP A 192 20.34 10.34 11.81
C ASP A 192 20.56 9.98 13.29
N LEU A 193 20.21 8.76 13.67
CA LEU A 193 20.33 8.28 15.06
C LEU A 193 21.60 7.46 15.32
N TYR A 194 22.51 7.34 14.35
CA TYR A 194 23.73 6.53 14.44
C TYR A 194 23.45 5.07 14.78
N LEU A 195 22.40 4.50 14.18
CA LEU A 195 21.96 3.12 14.37
C LEU A 195 22.11 2.30 13.07
N SER A 196 21.97 0.96 13.19
CA SER A 196 21.78 0.12 12.01
C SER A 196 20.31 0.15 11.52
N GLU A 197 20.07 -0.09 10.22
CA GLU A 197 18.70 -0.23 9.70
C GLU A 197 17.93 -1.37 10.40
N LYS A 198 18.64 -2.43 10.79
CA LYS A 198 18.09 -3.56 11.56
C LYS A 198 17.61 -3.10 12.93
N THR A 199 18.36 -2.23 13.59
CA THR A 199 18.00 -1.65 14.89
C THR A 199 16.77 -0.74 14.76
N VAL A 200 16.69 0.08 13.70
CA VAL A 200 15.51 0.91 13.43
C VAL A 200 14.27 0.05 13.19
N LYS A 201 14.37 -1.02 12.40
CA LYS A 201 13.27 -1.98 12.21
C LYS A 201 12.80 -2.60 13.53
N PHE A 202 13.73 -2.92 14.42
CA PHE A 202 13.41 -3.46 15.73
C PHE A 202 12.67 -2.45 16.62
N HIS A 203 13.12 -1.16 16.63
CA HIS A 203 12.39 -0.10 17.32
C HIS A 203 10.99 0.08 16.76
N LEU A 204 10.82 0.11 15.43
CA LEU A 204 9.51 0.21 14.79
C LEU A 204 8.58 -0.94 15.19
N TYR A 205 9.07 -2.17 15.23
CA TYR A 205 8.29 -3.31 15.69
C TYR A 205 7.79 -3.13 17.13
N LYS A 206 8.64 -2.65 18.05
CA LYS A 206 8.24 -2.35 19.44
C LYS A 206 7.23 -1.22 19.51
N ILE A 207 7.46 -0.14 18.75
CA ILE A 207 6.55 1.02 18.65
C ILE A 207 5.19 0.56 18.17
N PHE A 208 5.13 -0.24 17.11
CA PHE A 208 3.86 -0.76 16.57
C PHE A 208 3.07 -1.54 17.63
N LYS A 209 3.74 -2.39 18.39
CA LYS A 209 3.11 -3.10 19.52
C LYS A 209 2.61 -2.18 20.61
N LYS A 210 3.45 -1.22 21.08
CA LYS A 210 3.10 -0.29 22.15
C LYS A 210 1.93 0.62 21.78
N LEU A 211 1.88 1.09 20.53
CA LEU A 211 0.84 1.99 20.04
C LEU A 211 -0.37 1.26 19.45
N SER A 212 -0.34 -0.08 19.43
CA SER A 212 -1.39 -0.93 18.81
C SER A 212 -1.68 -0.57 17.36
N VAL A 213 -0.63 -0.25 16.59
CA VAL A 213 -0.67 0.00 15.15
C VAL A 213 -0.02 -1.15 14.40
N LYS A 214 -0.50 -1.45 13.19
CA LYS A 214 -0.09 -2.65 12.45
C LYS A 214 1.12 -2.42 11.54
N ASN A 215 1.33 -1.18 11.10
CA ASN A 215 2.35 -0.83 10.13
C ASN A 215 2.74 0.65 10.20
N ARG A 216 3.74 1.04 9.40
CA ARG A 216 4.25 2.41 9.32
C ARG A 216 3.18 3.44 8.96
N SER A 217 2.29 3.12 8.02
CA SER A 217 1.21 4.01 7.60
C SER A 217 0.23 4.28 8.73
N GLU A 218 -0.12 3.25 9.51
CA GLU A 218 -0.95 3.41 10.70
C GLU A 218 -0.23 4.19 11.80
N LEU A 219 1.09 4.02 11.97
CA LEU A 219 1.90 4.83 12.89
C LEU A 219 1.86 6.31 12.50
N ILE A 220 2.00 6.62 11.22
CA ILE A 220 1.93 7.99 10.72
C ILE A 220 0.56 8.59 11.03
N LEU A 221 -0.53 7.90 10.67
CA LEU A 221 -1.90 8.35 10.99
C LEU A 221 -2.14 8.53 12.49
N TYR A 222 -1.59 7.61 13.29
CA TYR A 222 -1.64 7.67 14.74
C TYR A 222 -0.92 8.90 15.28
N GLY A 223 0.29 9.18 14.81
CA GLY A 223 1.10 10.32 15.24
C GLY A 223 0.41 11.66 14.97
N PHE A 224 -0.21 11.80 13.80
CA PHE A 224 -1.00 13.00 13.47
C PHE A 224 -2.25 13.16 14.35
N ARG A 225 -2.96 12.06 14.63
CA ARG A 225 -4.16 12.09 15.49
C ARG A 225 -3.86 12.47 16.94
N ASN A 226 -2.67 12.15 17.41
CA ASN A 226 -2.30 12.31 18.82
C ASN A 226 -1.29 13.44 19.07
N GLY A 227 -1.03 14.27 18.05
CA GLY A 227 -0.21 15.49 18.21
C GLY A 227 1.28 15.25 18.43
N PHE A 228 1.84 14.15 17.89
CA PHE A 228 3.29 13.92 17.89
C PHE A 228 4.05 14.83 16.92
N VAL A 229 3.34 15.55 16.06
CA VAL A 229 3.87 16.57 15.15
C VAL A 229 3.38 17.92 15.68
N SER A 230 4.32 18.75 16.07
CA SER A 230 4.13 20.17 16.35
C SER A 230 4.34 20.98 15.08
#